data_98a1a80e9f58721b0a58a300b0e1aae4
#
_entry.id   98a1a80e9f58721b0a58a300b0e1aae4
#
_cell.length_a   1.000
_cell.length_b   1.000
_cell.length_c   1.000
_cell.angle_alpha   90.00
_cell.angle_beta   90.00
_cell.angle_gamma   90.00
#
_symmetry.space_group_name_H-M   'P 1'
#
loop_
_entity.id
_entity.type
_entity.pdbx_description
1 polymer ?
#
loop_
_entity_poly.entity_id
_entity_poly.type
_entity_poly.pdbx_seq_one_letter_code
_entity_poly.pdbx_strand_id
1 'polypeptide(L)'
;MNITKASIDDLASIMEIVIEAKAYLKSQNIDQWQDGYPNEEGLKLDINSNSLYVVKDSDLIIGVFCVGNYEPTYDVIYKGEWSTNKDYVVVHRFAVRNEYKGKGVAKYIFDYVKKDHDYIRVDTHPDNKSMIKCLYNNGFTYRGEIFLNRSGFNLR
;
A
#
# COMPACT_ATOMS: atom_id res chain seq x y z
N MET A 1 5.62 -18.39 -4.06
CA MET A 1 5.23 -17.26 -3.19
C MET A 1 4.04 -17.64 -2.31
N ASN A 2 4.02 -17.14 -1.10
CA ASN A 2 2.84 -17.25 -0.25
C ASN A 2 2.65 -15.97 0.56
N ILE A 3 1.42 -15.75 1.03
CA ILE A 3 1.05 -14.57 1.83
C ILE A 3 0.58 -15.05 3.20
N THR A 4 1.12 -14.44 4.25
CA THR A 4 0.72 -14.71 5.62
C THR A 4 0.56 -13.40 6.38
N LYS A 5 -0.19 -13.44 7.48
CA LYS A 5 -0.21 -12.29 8.39
C LYS A 5 1.18 -12.07 8.97
N ALA A 6 1.59 -10.81 9.04
CA ALA A 6 2.88 -10.47 9.62
C ALA A 6 2.92 -10.74 11.12
N SER A 7 4.06 -11.19 11.61
CA SER A 7 4.33 -11.31 13.04
C SER A 7 5.41 -10.31 13.45
N ILE A 8 5.58 -10.13 14.75
CA ILE A 8 6.59 -9.21 15.27
C ILE A 8 8.01 -9.64 14.84
N ASP A 9 8.22 -10.93 14.62
CA ASP A 9 9.52 -11.44 14.16
C ASP A 9 9.84 -11.01 12.72
N ASP A 10 8.82 -10.60 11.96
CA ASP A 10 8.98 -10.14 10.58
C ASP A 10 9.36 -8.66 10.50
N LEU A 11 9.28 -7.92 11.60
CA LEU A 11 9.39 -6.45 11.60
C LEU A 11 10.69 -5.94 11.01
N ALA A 12 11.82 -6.57 11.32
CA ALA A 12 13.11 -6.14 10.79
C ALA A 12 13.15 -6.23 9.26
N SER A 13 12.65 -7.32 8.68
CA SER A 13 12.57 -7.50 7.23
C SER A 13 11.58 -6.54 6.59
N ILE A 14 10.45 -6.28 7.25
CA ILE A 14 9.46 -5.31 6.79
C ILE A 14 10.07 -3.92 6.74
N MET A 15 10.83 -3.52 7.78
CA MET A 15 11.50 -2.23 7.82
C MET A 15 12.53 -2.07 6.70
N GLU A 16 13.27 -3.14 6.35
CA GLU A 16 14.18 -3.11 5.21
C GLU A 16 13.43 -2.73 3.91
N ILE A 17 12.28 -3.35 3.68
CA ILE A 17 11.47 -3.10 2.48
C ILE A 17 10.93 -1.67 2.48
N VAL A 18 10.44 -1.20 3.62
CA VAL A 18 9.91 0.16 3.77
C VAL A 18 11.00 1.21 3.54
N ILE A 19 12.19 1.00 4.12
CA ILE A 19 13.33 1.91 3.94
C ILE A 19 13.76 1.95 2.47
N GLU A 20 13.82 0.80 1.83
CA GLU A 20 14.15 0.67 0.41
C GLU A 20 13.11 1.42 -0.47
N ALA A 21 11.83 1.28 -0.15
CA ALA A 21 10.77 1.97 -0.87
C ALA A 21 10.85 3.50 -0.69
N LYS A 22 11.12 3.97 0.53
CA LYS A 22 11.31 5.40 0.80
C LYS A 22 12.49 5.97 0.02
N ALA A 23 13.61 5.23 -0.04
CA ALA A 23 14.79 5.64 -0.80
C ALA A 23 14.50 5.71 -2.30
N TYR A 24 13.75 4.75 -2.83
CA TYR A 24 13.32 4.77 -4.22
C TYR A 24 12.48 6.01 -4.54
N LEU A 25 11.46 6.29 -3.73
CA LEU A 25 10.59 7.45 -3.91
C LEU A 25 11.39 8.76 -3.86
N LYS A 26 12.31 8.88 -2.91
CA LYS A 26 13.20 10.04 -2.81
C LYS A 26 14.06 10.19 -4.06
N SER A 27 14.61 9.09 -4.58
CA SER A 27 15.46 9.12 -5.78
C SER A 27 14.71 9.59 -7.03
N GLN A 28 13.39 9.43 -7.05
CA GLN A 28 12.51 9.87 -8.14
C GLN A 28 11.89 11.24 -7.87
N ASN A 29 12.28 11.93 -6.81
CA ASN A 29 11.72 13.22 -6.38
C ASN A 29 10.22 13.15 -6.12
N ILE A 30 9.74 12.03 -5.61
CA ILE A 30 8.33 11.83 -5.27
C ILE A 30 8.14 12.09 -3.78
N ASP A 31 7.30 13.07 -3.43
CA ASP A 31 6.99 13.44 -2.04
C ASP A 31 5.91 12.52 -1.47
N GLN A 32 6.23 11.24 -1.41
CA GLN A 32 5.41 10.20 -0.81
C GLN A 32 6.28 9.42 0.17
N TRP A 33 5.79 9.19 1.38
CA TRP A 33 6.51 8.50 2.44
C TRP A 33 7.80 9.22 2.89
N GLN A 34 7.87 10.53 2.72
CA GLN A 34 9.04 11.35 3.07
C GLN A 34 8.86 12.14 4.38
N ASP A 35 7.74 11.92 5.07
CA ASP A 35 7.35 12.62 6.30
C ASP A 35 7.46 11.74 7.56
N GLY A 36 8.22 10.65 7.50
CA GLY A 36 8.35 9.70 8.59
C GLY A 36 7.31 8.59 8.59
N TYR A 37 6.37 8.59 7.67
CA TYR A 37 5.36 7.56 7.50
C TYR A 37 5.73 6.64 6.33
N PRO A 38 5.47 5.34 6.41
CA PRO A 38 5.16 4.58 7.62
C PRO A 38 6.38 4.43 8.52
N ASN A 39 6.15 4.26 9.82
CA ASN A 39 7.22 4.07 10.79
C ASN A 39 7.07 2.75 11.55
N GLU A 40 8.09 2.42 12.31
CA GLU A 40 8.13 1.15 13.06
C GLU A 40 6.96 1.00 14.02
N GLU A 41 6.60 2.06 14.74
CA GLU A 41 5.46 2.02 15.69
C GLU A 41 4.14 1.76 15.00
N GLY A 42 3.90 2.43 13.87
CA GLY A 42 2.69 2.23 13.07
C GLY A 42 2.60 0.82 12.51
N LEU A 43 3.72 0.26 12.08
CA LEU A 43 3.77 -1.11 11.57
C LEU A 43 3.54 -2.14 12.69
N LYS A 44 4.06 -1.89 13.90
CA LYS A 44 3.75 -2.73 15.06
C LYS A 44 2.27 -2.73 15.39
N LEU A 45 1.61 -1.58 15.33
CA LEU A 45 0.16 -1.49 15.53
C LEU A 45 -0.60 -2.30 14.49
N ASP A 46 -0.18 -2.26 13.24
CA ASP A 46 -0.80 -3.05 12.17
C ASP A 46 -0.61 -4.55 12.38
N ILE A 47 0.57 -4.95 12.84
CA ILE A 47 0.85 -6.35 13.18
C ILE A 47 -0.09 -6.79 14.31
N ASN A 48 -0.19 -6.00 15.36
CA ASN A 48 -1.01 -6.32 16.52
C ASN A 48 -2.51 -6.35 16.21
N SER A 49 -2.97 -5.57 15.23
CA SER A 49 -4.36 -5.57 14.78
C SER A 49 -4.65 -6.63 13.69
N ASN A 50 -3.66 -7.43 13.32
CA ASN A 50 -3.75 -8.47 12.28
C ASN A 50 -4.11 -7.92 10.90
N SER A 51 -3.73 -6.67 10.60
CA SER A 51 -4.02 -6.02 9.32
C SER A 51 -2.83 -5.99 8.37
N LEU A 52 -1.62 -6.31 8.85
CA LEU A 52 -0.41 -6.31 8.04
C LEU A 52 -0.09 -7.71 7.56
N TYR A 53 0.25 -7.81 6.27
CA TYR A 53 0.56 -9.06 5.59
C TYR A 53 1.94 -8.99 4.97
N VAL A 54 2.60 -10.13 4.85
CA VAL A 54 3.88 -10.26 4.15
C VAL A 54 3.76 -11.27 3.02
N VAL A 55 4.50 -11.01 1.95
CA VAL A 55 4.69 -11.96 0.85
C VAL A 55 6.04 -12.59 1.04
N LYS A 56 6.08 -13.91 1.02
CA LYS A 56 7.32 -14.69 1.16
C LYS A 56 7.64 -15.45 -0.11
N ASP A 57 8.90 -15.44 -0.49
CA ASP A 57 9.47 -16.35 -1.47
C ASP A 57 10.42 -17.27 -0.69
N SER A 58 9.99 -18.52 -0.46
CA SER A 58 10.59 -19.41 0.54
C SER A 58 10.56 -18.71 1.92
N ASP A 59 11.69 -18.49 2.55
CA ASP A 59 11.78 -17.82 3.85
C ASP A 59 12.03 -16.31 3.75
N LEU A 60 12.24 -15.79 2.54
CA LEU A 60 12.53 -14.37 2.33
C LEU A 60 11.25 -13.58 2.20
N ILE A 61 11.12 -12.52 3.01
CA ILE A 61 10.04 -11.56 2.87
C ILE A 61 10.38 -10.61 1.71
N ILE A 62 9.52 -10.60 0.68
CA ILE A 62 9.74 -9.84 -0.55
C ILE A 62 8.72 -8.72 -0.76
N GLY A 63 7.66 -8.71 0.02
CA GLY A 63 6.63 -7.68 -0.08
C GLY A 63 5.87 -7.53 1.22
N VAL A 64 5.22 -6.39 1.37
CA VAL A 64 4.40 -6.06 2.54
C VAL A 64 3.20 -5.24 2.09
N PHE A 65 2.07 -5.44 2.73
CA PHE A 65 0.87 -4.64 2.51
C PHE A 65 -0.07 -4.72 3.71
N CYS A 66 -0.87 -3.69 3.86
CA CYS A 66 -1.87 -3.61 4.91
C CYS A 66 -3.27 -3.61 4.28
N VAL A 67 -4.21 -4.30 4.92
CA VAL A 67 -5.61 -4.29 4.51
C VAL A 67 -6.43 -3.71 5.67
N GLY A 68 -7.02 -2.55 5.44
CA GLY A 68 -7.87 -1.88 6.42
C GLY A 68 -9.32 -1.84 5.97
N ASN A 69 -10.22 -1.52 6.90
CA ASN A 69 -11.66 -1.49 6.61
C ASN A 69 -12.20 -0.09 6.37
N TYR A 70 -11.44 0.95 6.65
CA TYR A 70 -11.90 2.31 6.54
C TYR A 70 -10.73 3.28 6.52
N GLU A 71 -10.85 4.33 5.70
CA GLU A 71 -9.89 5.43 5.64
C GLU A 71 -10.64 6.77 5.68
N PRO A 72 -10.55 7.54 6.77
CA PRO A 72 -11.30 8.80 6.90
C PRO A 72 -11.04 9.80 5.76
N THR A 73 -9.83 9.83 5.21
CA THR A 73 -9.49 10.75 4.11
C THR A 73 -10.26 10.43 2.83
N TYR A 74 -10.86 9.24 2.73
CA TYR A 74 -11.67 8.84 1.58
C TYR A 74 -13.12 9.32 1.66
N ASP A 75 -13.54 9.89 2.80
CA ASP A 75 -14.90 10.38 2.96
C ASP A 75 -15.20 11.58 2.05
N VAL A 76 -14.17 12.33 1.68
CA VAL A 76 -14.28 13.45 0.76
C VAL A 76 -13.35 13.22 -0.42
N ILE A 77 -13.92 13.16 -1.61
CA ILE A 77 -13.17 12.99 -2.86
C ILE A 77 -13.40 14.21 -3.74
N TYR A 78 -12.35 14.67 -4.42
CA TYR A 78 -12.35 15.83 -5.29
C TYR A 78 -12.11 15.41 -6.74
N LYS A 79 -12.61 16.21 -7.68
CA LYS A 79 -12.42 16.00 -9.13
C LYS A 79 -12.82 14.60 -9.60
N GLY A 80 -13.84 14.05 -8.97
CA GLY A 80 -14.36 12.74 -9.31
C GLY A 80 -15.27 12.21 -8.23
N GLU A 81 -15.59 10.93 -8.33
CA GLU A 81 -16.44 10.23 -7.37
C GLU A 81 -16.07 8.75 -7.28
N TRP A 82 -16.33 8.15 -6.13
CA TRP A 82 -16.17 6.71 -5.99
C TRP A 82 -17.19 5.98 -6.86
N SER A 83 -16.79 4.80 -7.37
CA SER A 83 -17.69 4.01 -8.23
C SER A 83 -18.90 3.46 -7.51
N THR A 84 -18.82 3.33 -6.19
CA THR A 84 -19.92 2.83 -5.35
C THR A 84 -19.73 3.32 -3.92
N ASN A 85 -20.81 3.39 -3.15
CA ASN A 85 -20.80 3.69 -1.72
C ASN A 85 -20.87 2.43 -0.85
N LYS A 86 -20.68 1.25 -1.43
CA LYS A 86 -20.65 0.00 -0.68
C LYS A 86 -19.43 -0.04 0.24
N ASP A 87 -19.46 -0.94 1.20
CA ASP A 87 -18.32 -1.21 2.06
C ASP A 87 -17.09 -1.57 1.24
N TYR A 88 -15.95 -1.07 1.64
CA TYR A 88 -14.68 -1.26 0.93
C TYR A 88 -13.59 -1.69 1.90
N VAL A 89 -12.54 -2.28 1.34
CA VAL A 89 -11.27 -2.41 2.04
C VAL A 89 -10.25 -1.50 1.38
N VAL A 90 -9.27 -1.09 2.17
CA VAL A 90 -8.16 -0.24 1.73
C VAL A 90 -6.90 -1.08 1.72
N VAL A 91 -6.18 -1.07 0.59
CA VAL A 91 -4.82 -1.60 0.54
C VAL A 91 -3.87 -0.42 0.65
N HIS A 92 -3.04 -0.42 1.67
CA HIS A 92 -2.06 0.63 1.91
C HIS A 92 -0.78 0.04 2.50
N ARG A 93 0.23 0.90 2.71
CA ARG A 93 1.58 0.46 3.14
C ARG A 93 2.11 -0.66 2.26
N PHE A 94 1.88 -0.50 0.97
CA PHE A 94 2.21 -1.48 -0.06
C PHE A 94 3.63 -1.23 -0.54
N ALA A 95 4.48 -2.24 -0.45
CA ALA A 95 5.85 -2.16 -0.94
C ALA A 95 6.37 -3.53 -1.34
N VAL A 96 7.21 -3.56 -2.38
CA VAL A 96 7.85 -4.77 -2.90
C VAL A 96 9.35 -4.51 -2.93
N ARG A 97 10.16 -5.51 -2.53
CA ARG A 97 11.62 -5.42 -2.65
C ARG A 97 12.01 -5.07 -4.08
N ASN A 98 12.98 -4.18 -4.22
CA ASN A 98 13.42 -3.72 -5.55
C ASN A 98 13.81 -4.89 -6.46
N GLU A 99 14.48 -5.91 -5.94
CA GLU A 99 14.90 -7.08 -6.70
C GLU A 99 13.74 -7.90 -7.25
N TYR A 100 12.55 -7.75 -6.68
CA TYR A 100 11.35 -8.50 -7.06
C TYR A 100 10.33 -7.65 -7.83
N LYS A 101 10.64 -6.40 -8.11
CA LYS A 101 9.78 -5.55 -8.95
C LYS A 101 9.73 -6.10 -10.37
N GLY A 102 8.56 -6.02 -10.99
CA GLY A 102 8.35 -6.54 -12.33
C GLY A 102 8.24 -8.07 -12.41
N LYS A 103 8.13 -8.76 -11.28
CA LYS A 103 8.06 -10.22 -11.22
C LYS A 103 6.69 -10.75 -10.77
N GLY A 104 5.65 -9.92 -10.85
CA GLY A 104 4.29 -10.34 -10.58
C GLY A 104 3.88 -10.31 -9.12
N VAL A 105 4.69 -9.75 -8.22
CA VAL A 105 4.37 -9.69 -6.77
C VAL A 105 3.14 -8.83 -6.53
N ALA A 106 3.04 -7.67 -7.17
CA ALA A 106 1.87 -6.79 -7.02
C ALA A 106 0.58 -7.48 -7.44
N LYS A 107 0.60 -8.16 -8.60
CA LYS A 107 -0.55 -8.94 -9.07
C LYS A 107 -0.93 -10.02 -8.06
N TYR A 108 0.04 -10.72 -7.52
CA TYR A 108 -0.16 -11.76 -6.53
C TYR A 108 -0.87 -11.21 -5.29
N ILE A 109 -0.44 -10.03 -4.82
CA ILE A 109 -1.05 -9.35 -3.67
C ILE A 109 -2.50 -8.96 -3.97
N PHE A 110 -2.75 -8.27 -5.08
CA PHE A 110 -4.10 -7.82 -5.41
C PHE A 110 -5.05 -8.98 -5.68
N ASP A 111 -4.58 -10.04 -6.32
CA ASP A 111 -5.40 -11.24 -6.52
C ASP A 111 -5.77 -11.88 -5.18
N TYR A 112 -4.86 -11.89 -4.22
CA TYR A 112 -5.13 -12.38 -2.87
C TYR A 112 -6.22 -11.57 -2.17
N VAL A 113 -6.13 -10.24 -2.22
CA VAL A 113 -7.14 -9.37 -1.59
C VAL A 113 -8.50 -9.49 -2.27
N LYS A 114 -8.51 -9.61 -3.60
CA LYS A 114 -9.73 -9.75 -4.39
C LYS A 114 -10.52 -11.02 -4.11
N LYS A 115 -9.88 -12.06 -3.60
CA LYS A 115 -10.59 -13.31 -3.28
C LYS A 115 -11.70 -13.12 -2.25
N ASP A 116 -11.47 -12.24 -1.27
CA ASP A 116 -12.38 -12.05 -0.14
C ASP A 116 -13.09 -10.69 -0.15
N HIS A 117 -12.77 -9.81 -1.09
CA HIS A 117 -13.29 -8.45 -1.11
C HIS A 117 -13.66 -8.01 -2.53
N ASP A 118 -14.89 -7.55 -2.66
CA ASP A 118 -15.43 -7.12 -3.96
C ASP A 118 -15.04 -5.68 -4.32
N TYR A 119 -14.75 -4.86 -3.30
CA TYR A 119 -14.49 -3.44 -3.52
C TYR A 119 -13.28 -3.00 -2.72
N ILE A 120 -12.26 -2.54 -3.46
CA ILE A 120 -10.97 -2.14 -2.92
C ILE A 120 -10.69 -0.70 -3.33
N ARG A 121 -10.28 0.13 -2.38
CA ARG A 121 -9.81 1.49 -2.63
C ARG A 121 -8.33 1.58 -2.34
N VAL A 122 -7.61 2.29 -3.20
CA VAL A 122 -6.17 2.53 -3.07
C VAL A 122 -5.90 3.99 -3.46
N ASP A 123 -4.96 4.62 -2.79
CA ASP A 123 -4.46 5.93 -3.20
C ASP A 123 -2.94 5.89 -3.40
N THR A 124 -2.44 6.83 -4.20
CA THR A 124 -1.01 7.02 -4.40
C THR A 124 -0.74 8.47 -4.76
N HIS A 125 0.50 8.90 -4.59
CA HIS A 125 0.93 10.25 -4.99
C HIS A 125 0.81 10.43 -6.51
N PRO A 126 0.36 11.60 -6.99
CA PRO A 126 0.18 11.83 -8.43
C PRO A 126 1.48 11.70 -9.24
N ASP A 127 2.64 11.86 -8.62
CA ASP A 127 3.94 11.73 -9.29
C ASP A 127 4.47 10.28 -9.27
N ASN A 128 3.82 9.37 -8.54
CA ASN A 128 4.24 7.97 -8.48
C ASN A 128 3.71 7.21 -9.68
N LYS A 129 4.35 7.44 -10.84
CA LYS A 129 3.92 6.87 -12.13
C LYS A 129 3.96 5.35 -12.14
N SER A 130 4.96 4.75 -11.49
CA SER A 130 5.08 3.29 -11.45
C SER A 130 3.93 2.65 -10.67
N MET A 131 3.51 3.26 -9.54
CA MET A 131 2.37 2.75 -8.79
C MET A 131 1.06 2.98 -9.52
N ILE A 132 0.88 4.12 -10.17
CA ILE A 132 -0.30 4.39 -11.00
C ILE A 132 -0.43 3.33 -12.09
N LYS A 133 0.66 3.04 -12.80
CA LYS A 133 0.68 2.00 -13.82
C LYS A 133 0.35 0.62 -13.25
N CYS A 134 0.93 0.30 -12.10
CA CYS A 134 0.65 -0.95 -11.39
C CYS A 134 -0.84 -1.09 -11.07
N LEU A 135 -1.47 -0.03 -10.59
CA LEU A 135 -2.90 -0.02 -10.27
C LEU A 135 -3.75 -0.26 -11.51
N TYR A 136 -3.48 0.46 -12.61
CA TYR A 136 -4.20 0.23 -13.86
C TYR A 136 -4.01 -1.20 -14.37
N ASN A 137 -2.81 -1.73 -14.30
CA ASN A 137 -2.52 -3.09 -14.75
C ASN A 137 -3.25 -4.16 -13.90
N ASN A 138 -3.67 -3.79 -12.70
CA ASN A 138 -4.40 -4.68 -11.80
C ASN A 138 -5.91 -4.38 -11.73
N GLY A 139 -6.42 -3.64 -12.71
CA GLY A 139 -7.86 -3.45 -12.88
C GLY A 139 -8.46 -2.27 -12.12
N PHE A 140 -7.64 -1.46 -11.48
CA PHE A 140 -8.11 -0.25 -10.81
C PHE A 140 -8.36 0.86 -11.81
N THR A 141 -9.35 1.70 -11.53
CA THR A 141 -9.67 2.87 -12.34
C THR A 141 -9.52 4.14 -11.50
N TYR A 142 -9.09 5.22 -12.13
CA TYR A 142 -8.98 6.52 -11.49
C TYR A 142 -10.37 7.01 -11.07
N ARG A 143 -10.50 7.46 -9.81
CA ARG A 143 -11.77 7.94 -9.28
C ARG A 143 -11.75 9.42 -8.91
N GLY A 144 -10.61 9.99 -8.62
CA GLY A 144 -10.49 11.38 -8.20
C GLY A 144 -9.28 11.61 -7.31
N GLU A 145 -9.33 12.67 -6.54
CA GLU A 145 -8.24 13.10 -5.67
C GLU A 145 -8.70 13.21 -4.23
N ILE A 146 -7.81 12.88 -3.30
CA ILE A 146 -8.04 13.04 -1.86
C ILE A 146 -6.90 13.83 -1.25
N PHE A 147 -7.09 14.34 -0.04
CA PHE A 147 -6.04 15.01 0.72
C PHE A 147 -5.69 14.20 1.96
N LEU A 148 -4.43 13.86 2.11
CA LEU A 148 -3.92 13.25 3.33
C LEU A 148 -3.60 14.35 4.34
N ASN A 149 -3.87 14.07 5.61
CA ASN A 149 -3.71 15.06 6.68
C ASN A 149 -2.73 14.53 7.74
N ARG A 150 -1.49 14.24 7.31
CA ARG A 150 -0.43 13.78 8.21
C ARG A 150 0.52 14.90 8.59
N SER A 151 1.19 15.49 7.62
CA SER A 151 2.15 16.61 7.81
C SER A 151 1.68 17.84 7.05
N GLY A 152 0.41 18.19 7.18
CA GLY A 152 -0.31 19.11 6.33
C GLY A 152 -1.14 18.35 5.30
N PHE A 153 -1.70 19.06 4.32
CA PHE A 153 -2.47 18.41 3.26
C PHE A 153 -1.55 17.97 2.14
N ASN A 154 -1.60 16.69 1.80
CA ASN A 154 -0.91 16.09 0.68
C ASN A 154 -1.94 15.53 -0.30
N LEU A 155 -1.88 15.96 -1.55
CA LEU A 155 -2.79 15.50 -2.60
C LEU A 155 -2.46 14.06 -3.00
N ARG A 156 -3.50 13.25 -3.15
CA ARG A 156 -3.40 11.85 -3.61
C ARG A 156 -4.41 11.60 -4.72
#